data_65b4cd1fa1ec14fc3d7b3261170f74d7
#
_entry.id   65b4cd1fa1ec14fc3d7b3261170f74d7
#
_cell.length_a   1.000
_cell.length_b   1.000
_cell.length_c   1.000
_cell.angle_alpha   90.00
_cell.angle_beta   90.00
_cell.angle_gamma   90.00
#
_symmetry.space_group_name_H-M   'P 1'
#
loop_
_entity.id
_entity.type
_entity.pdbx_description
1 polymer ?
#
loop_
_entity_poly.entity_id
_entity_poly.type
_entity_poly.pdbx_seq_one_letter_code
_entity_poly.pdbx_strand_id
1 'polypeptide(L)'
;SNKFTLNIMYKNDSTGIDLRYITEGPIAKKPLLWVMNLDHLDSQQNEKPNGDGMFDFVEGYTIISQNGKIIFPVVEPFGSHLAKKLNNDPYLVKKYVYQELYDSTLTTAQEFAEKNKFYLEGEYRASSGSEIRLNAMNVPKGSVKVTAGGVQLTENVDYTVDYMMGVVTIMNQDLIDLGTPISVTMESQSMFNMKRK
;
A
#
# COMPACT_ATOMS: atom_id res chain seq x y z
N SER A 1 5.16 8.73 18.46
CA SER A 1 4.47 7.54 17.99
C SER A 1 4.60 7.44 16.48
N ASN A 2 4.95 6.27 15.97
CA ASN A 2 5.05 6.03 14.54
C ASN A 2 3.64 6.04 13.92
N LYS A 3 3.45 6.85 12.87
CA LYS A 3 2.20 6.86 12.10
C LYS A 3 2.37 5.96 10.88
N PHE A 4 1.42 5.06 10.70
CA PHE A 4 1.34 4.22 9.52
C PHE A 4 0.17 4.67 8.63
N THR A 5 0.42 4.80 7.34
CA THR A 5 -0.60 4.97 6.32
C THR A 5 -0.37 4.02 5.16
N LEU A 6 -1.40 3.76 4.40
CA LEU A 6 -1.40 2.85 3.27
C LEU A 6 -2.04 3.51 2.07
N ASN A 7 -1.52 3.23 0.89
CA ASN A 7 -2.17 3.55 -0.38
C ASN A 7 -2.20 2.33 -1.28
N ILE A 8 -3.20 2.28 -2.14
CA ILE A 8 -3.27 1.34 -3.25
C ILE A 8 -2.83 2.08 -4.50
N MET A 9 -1.80 1.57 -5.15
CA MET A 9 -1.17 2.19 -6.31
C MET A 9 -1.50 1.43 -7.57
N TYR A 10 -1.55 2.15 -8.67
CA TYR A 10 -1.68 1.62 -10.02
C TYR A 10 -0.46 2.03 -10.85
N LYS A 11 0.23 1.05 -11.44
CA LYS A 11 1.37 1.28 -12.33
C LYS A 11 0.87 1.81 -13.68
N ASN A 12 1.22 3.05 -13.98
CA ASN A 12 0.87 3.67 -15.25
C ASN A 12 2.05 3.57 -16.22
N ASP A 13 2.04 2.56 -17.09
CA ASP A 13 3.13 2.30 -18.03
C ASP A 13 3.24 3.38 -19.11
N SER A 14 2.17 4.10 -19.41
CA SER A 14 2.16 5.13 -20.45
C SER A 14 2.92 6.39 -20.04
N THR A 15 2.91 6.73 -18.76
CA THR A 15 3.58 7.92 -18.21
C THR A 15 4.80 7.58 -17.38
N GLY A 16 4.95 6.34 -16.95
CA GLY A 16 5.99 5.91 -15.99
C GLY A 16 5.78 6.42 -14.57
N ILE A 17 4.64 7.08 -14.28
CA ILE A 17 4.29 7.61 -12.96
C ILE A 17 3.19 6.73 -12.38
N ASP A 18 3.42 6.17 -11.18
CA ASP A 18 2.44 5.38 -10.48
C ASP A 18 1.42 6.30 -9.79
N LEU A 19 0.16 5.92 -9.86
CA LEU A 19 -0.96 6.75 -9.40
C LEU A 19 -1.73 6.04 -8.29
N ARG A 20 -2.37 6.84 -7.43
CA ARG A 20 -3.29 6.36 -6.38
C ARG A 20 -4.71 6.11 -6.89
N TYR A 21 -4.92 6.23 -8.19
CA TYR A 21 -6.23 6.14 -8.85
C TYR A 21 -6.04 5.63 -10.29
N ILE A 22 -7.12 5.19 -10.89
CA ILE A 22 -7.19 4.97 -12.34
C ILE A 22 -7.75 6.22 -13.02
N THR A 23 -7.45 6.39 -14.30
CA THR A 23 -7.74 7.64 -15.03
C THR A 23 -9.02 7.59 -15.85
N GLU A 24 -9.71 6.46 -15.89
CA GLU A 24 -10.86 6.22 -16.75
C GLU A 24 -12.06 5.71 -15.95
N GLY A 25 -13.24 5.95 -16.49
CA GLY A 25 -14.49 5.38 -16.01
C GLY A 25 -15.10 6.09 -14.79
N PRO A 26 -16.10 5.45 -14.16
CA PRO A 26 -16.90 6.07 -13.08
C PRO A 26 -16.10 6.44 -11.83
N ILE A 27 -15.01 5.73 -11.58
CA ILE A 27 -14.13 5.94 -10.41
C ILE A 27 -12.85 6.68 -10.79
N ALA A 28 -12.81 7.30 -11.98
CA ALA A 28 -11.64 8.07 -12.42
C ALA A 28 -11.24 9.11 -11.38
N LYS A 29 -9.94 9.15 -11.07
CA LYS A 29 -9.34 10.07 -10.08
C LYS A 29 -9.82 9.92 -8.64
N LYS A 30 -10.65 8.93 -8.35
CA LYS A 30 -11.00 8.60 -6.97
C LYS A 30 -9.93 7.69 -6.36
N PRO A 31 -9.45 7.96 -5.14
CA PRO A 31 -8.43 7.12 -4.51
C PRO A 31 -8.86 5.65 -4.47
N LEU A 32 -7.98 4.76 -4.92
CA LEU A 32 -8.24 3.32 -4.89
C LEU A 32 -8.46 2.81 -3.47
N LEU A 33 -7.81 3.43 -2.50
CA LEU A 33 -8.04 3.16 -1.08
C LEU A 33 -9.53 3.32 -0.72
N TRP A 34 -10.16 4.41 -1.16
CA TRP A 34 -11.58 4.66 -0.96
C TRP A 34 -12.45 3.68 -1.76
N VAL A 35 -12.10 3.39 -3.01
CA VAL A 35 -12.83 2.44 -3.87
C VAL A 35 -12.89 1.04 -3.25
N MET A 36 -11.84 0.64 -2.53
CA MET A 36 -11.75 -0.67 -1.87
C MET A 36 -12.27 -0.67 -0.43
N ASN A 37 -12.98 0.38 -0.01
CA ASN A 37 -13.57 0.56 1.31
C ASN A 37 -12.55 0.54 2.47
N LEU A 38 -11.35 1.02 2.21
CA LEU A 38 -10.29 1.17 3.21
C LEU A 38 -10.10 2.61 3.69
N ASP A 39 -10.98 3.52 3.25
CA ASP A 39 -11.02 4.93 3.68
C ASP A 39 -12.47 5.42 3.73
N HIS A 40 -13.19 5.00 4.74
CA HIS A 40 -14.58 5.37 5.02
C HIS A 40 -14.80 5.84 6.47
N LEU A 41 -13.70 6.04 7.18
CA LEU A 41 -13.71 6.52 8.56
C LEU A 41 -12.84 7.78 8.68
N ASP A 42 -13.12 8.59 9.70
CA ASP A 42 -12.24 9.69 10.09
C ASP A 42 -11.16 9.23 11.08
N SER A 43 -10.32 10.15 11.52
CA SER A 43 -9.25 9.87 12.48
C SER A 43 -9.74 9.39 13.86
N GLN A 44 -11.01 9.57 14.16
CA GLN A 44 -11.68 9.13 15.39
C GLN A 44 -12.50 7.86 15.18
N GLN A 45 -12.39 7.23 14.01
CA GLN A 45 -13.12 6.03 13.60
C GLN A 45 -14.64 6.22 13.49
N ASN A 46 -15.09 7.46 13.28
CA ASN A 46 -16.47 7.75 12.92
C ASN A 46 -16.67 7.58 11.40
N GLU A 47 -17.88 7.22 11.02
CA GLU A 47 -18.22 7.08 9.60
C GLU A 47 -17.99 8.39 8.84
N LYS A 48 -17.25 8.30 7.76
CA LYS A 48 -17.00 9.37 6.81
C LYS A 48 -17.07 8.81 5.39
N PRO A 49 -18.26 8.77 4.76
CA PRO A 49 -18.47 8.04 3.50
C PRO A 49 -17.54 8.44 2.36
N ASN A 50 -17.10 9.70 2.33
CA ASN A 50 -16.16 10.20 1.32
C ASN A 50 -14.68 10.04 1.72
N GLY A 51 -14.42 9.47 2.89
CA GLY A 51 -13.07 9.30 3.44
C GLY A 51 -12.41 10.60 3.88
N ASP A 52 -11.25 10.47 4.52
CA ASP A 52 -10.39 11.58 4.93
C ASP A 52 -9.04 11.59 4.18
N GLY A 53 -8.88 10.69 3.21
CA GLY A 53 -7.64 10.52 2.46
C GLY A 53 -6.62 9.60 3.13
N MET A 54 -6.94 9.08 4.32
CA MET A 54 -6.05 8.23 5.12
C MET A 54 -6.63 6.82 5.26
N PHE A 55 -5.73 5.84 5.28
CA PHE A 55 -6.10 4.45 5.53
C PHE A 55 -6.80 4.30 6.89
N ASP A 56 -7.92 3.58 6.88
CA ASP A 56 -8.67 3.23 8.09
C ASP A 56 -7.94 2.13 8.85
N PHE A 57 -7.14 2.52 9.82
CA PHE A 57 -6.37 1.58 10.64
C PHE A 57 -7.27 1.00 11.74
N VAL A 58 -7.85 -0.16 11.49
CA VAL A 58 -8.71 -0.87 12.44
C VAL A 58 -8.19 -2.30 12.63
N GLU A 59 -7.53 -2.54 13.76
CA GLU A 59 -6.93 -3.84 14.07
C GLU A 59 -7.98 -4.96 14.04
N GLY A 60 -7.67 -6.05 13.35
CA GLY A 60 -8.55 -7.19 13.16
C GLY A 60 -9.64 -7.02 12.10
N TYR A 61 -9.83 -5.80 11.57
CA TYR A 61 -10.82 -5.51 10.53
C TYR A 61 -10.19 -5.14 9.19
N THR A 62 -9.30 -4.15 9.17
CA THR A 62 -8.59 -3.71 7.97
C THR A 62 -7.13 -4.13 7.95
N ILE A 63 -6.57 -4.48 9.08
CA ILE A 63 -5.18 -4.84 9.23
C ILE A 63 -4.98 -5.84 10.38
N ILE A 64 -4.01 -6.74 10.18
CA ILE A 64 -3.40 -7.52 11.25
C ILE A 64 -1.96 -7.01 11.35
N SER A 65 -1.74 -6.05 12.24
CA SER A 65 -0.49 -5.30 12.32
C SER A 65 0.71 -6.17 12.70
N GLN A 66 0.48 -7.21 13.50
CA GLN A 66 1.53 -8.13 13.94
C GLN A 66 2.29 -8.78 12.78
N ASN A 67 1.63 -9.03 11.66
CA ASN A 67 2.24 -9.67 10.48
C ASN A 67 2.10 -8.84 9.20
N GLY A 68 1.70 -7.57 9.33
CA GLY A 68 1.59 -6.63 8.21
C GLY A 68 0.56 -7.03 7.15
N LYS A 69 -0.48 -7.78 7.52
CA LYS A 69 -1.52 -8.21 6.58
C LYS A 69 -2.66 -7.21 6.53
N ILE A 70 -3.01 -6.80 5.31
CA ILE A 70 -4.19 -5.98 5.03
C ILE A 70 -5.38 -6.89 4.77
N ILE A 71 -6.51 -6.53 5.38
CA ILE A 71 -7.79 -7.21 5.18
C ILE A 71 -8.69 -6.27 4.40
N PHE A 72 -9.12 -6.69 3.21
CA PHE A 72 -10.09 -5.92 2.43
C PHE A 72 -11.50 -6.21 2.94
N PRO A 73 -12.30 -5.18 3.26
CA PRO A 73 -13.68 -5.37 3.72
C PRO A 73 -14.65 -5.62 2.57
N VAL A 74 -14.16 -6.02 1.43
CA VAL A 74 -14.93 -6.35 0.22
C VAL A 74 -14.47 -7.68 -0.36
N VAL A 75 -15.38 -8.39 -1.00
CA VAL A 75 -15.05 -9.64 -1.68
C VAL A 75 -14.41 -9.35 -3.02
N GLU A 76 -13.32 -10.06 -3.33
CA GLU A 76 -12.59 -9.95 -4.61
C GLU A 76 -12.35 -8.48 -5.03
N PRO A 77 -11.59 -7.72 -4.24
CA PRO A 77 -11.46 -6.26 -4.44
C PRO A 77 -11.05 -5.87 -5.85
N PHE A 78 -10.09 -6.54 -6.46
CA PHE A 78 -9.61 -6.24 -7.81
C PHE A 78 -10.32 -7.05 -8.92
N GLY A 79 -11.24 -7.92 -8.53
CA GLY A 79 -12.09 -8.71 -9.43
C GLY A 79 -13.51 -8.18 -9.47
N SER A 80 -14.46 -8.98 -8.98
CA SER A 80 -15.88 -8.66 -9.05
C SER A 80 -16.27 -7.34 -8.40
N HIS A 81 -15.60 -6.95 -7.30
CA HIS A 81 -15.85 -5.65 -6.67
C HIS A 81 -15.48 -4.50 -7.61
N LEU A 82 -14.27 -4.54 -8.19
CA LEU A 82 -13.82 -3.52 -9.14
C LEU A 82 -14.70 -3.47 -10.38
N ALA A 83 -15.11 -4.64 -10.90
CA ALA A 83 -16.03 -4.72 -12.03
C ALA A 83 -17.34 -3.98 -11.76
N LYS A 84 -17.93 -4.15 -10.58
CA LYS A 84 -19.13 -3.40 -10.17
C LYS A 84 -18.88 -1.89 -10.13
N LYS A 85 -17.75 -1.46 -9.57
CA LYS A 85 -17.36 -0.04 -9.51
C LYS A 85 -17.14 0.58 -10.88
N LEU A 86 -16.83 -0.24 -11.89
CA LEU A 86 -16.68 0.16 -13.28
C LEU A 86 -17.99 -0.03 -14.08
N ASN A 87 -19.12 -0.26 -13.42
CA ASN A 87 -20.43 -0.52 -14.02
C ASN A 87 -20.43 -1.68 -15.04
N ASN A 88 -19.53 -2.65 -14.84
CA ASN A 88 -19.33 -3.79 -15.74
C ASN A 88 -19.11 -3.40 -17.21
N ASP A 89 -18.54 -2.22 -17.46
CA ASP A 89 -18.18 -1.78 -18.81
C ASP A 89 -17.15 -2.76 -19.42
N PRO A 90 -17.44 -3.38 -20.57
CA PRO A 90 -16.56 -4.43 -21.10
C PRO A 90 -15.13 -3.98 -21.37
N TYR A 91 -14.95 -2.76 -21.83
CA TYR A 91 -13.62 -2.20 -22.11
C TYR A 91 -12.83 -1.99 -20.81
N LEU A 92 -13.47 -1.38 -19.80
CA LEU A 92 -12.82 -1.10 -18.51
C LEU A 92 -12.55 -2.39 -17.72
N VAL A 93 -13.47 -3.35 -17.77
CA VAL A 93 -13.29 -4.66 -17.14
C VAL A 93 -12.09 -5.39 -17.74
N LYS A 94 -12.00 -5.43 -19.06
CA LYS A 94 -10.87 -6.06 -19.75
C LYS A 94 -9.53 -5.40 -19.39
N LYS A 95 -9.52 -4.08 -19.23
CA LYS A 95 -8.30 -3.31 -18.97
C LYS A 95 -7.84 -3.40 -17.51
N TYR A 96 -8.77 -3.31 -16.54
CA TYR A 96 -8.43 -3.09 -15.14
C TYR A 96 -8.76 -4.25 -14.21
N VAL A 97 -9.78 -5.03 -14.50
CA VAL A 97 -10.26 -6.08 -13.59
C VAL A 97 -9.37 -7.31 -13.66
N TYR A 98 -8.91 -7.76 -12.49
CA TYR A 98 -8.00 -8.88 -12.35
C TYR A 98 -8.71 -10.07 -11.67
N GLN A 99 -9.76 -10.60 -12.33
CA GLN A 99 -10.53 -11.72 -11.79
C GLN A 99 -9.71 -13.02 -11.70
N GLU A 100 -8.74 -13.20 -12.57
CA GLU A 100 -7.83 -14.36 -12.60
C GLU A 100 -7.02 -14.50 -11.30
N LEU A 101 -6.82 -13.40 -10.57
CA LEU A 101 -6.20 -13.39 -9.24
C LEU A 101 -6.93 -14.31 -8.26
N TYR A 102 -8.24 -14.43 -8.40
CA TYR A 102 -9.11 -15.19 -7.49
C TYR A 102 -9.52 -16.55 -8.06
N ASP A 103 -9.62 -16.67 -9.37
CA ASP A 103 -10.17 -17.85 -10.06
C ASP A 103 -9.08 -18.81 -10.53
N SER A 104 -7.81 -18.34 -10.55
CA SER A 104 -6.67 -19.10 -11.05
C SER A 104 -5.70 -19.48 -9.92
N THR A 105 -4.77 -20.39 -10.21
CA THR A 105 -3.63 -20.62 -9.32
C THR A 105 -2.74 -19.36 -9.28
N LEU A 106 -1.98 -19.20 -8.20
CA LEU A 106 -1.07 -18.06 -8.06
C LEU A 106 -0.11 -17.91 -9.26
N THR A 107 0.48 -19.00 -9.70
CA THR A 107 1.40 -19.01 -10.85
C THR A 107 0.68 -18.55 -12.13
N THR A 108 -0.50 -19.09 -12.41
CA THR A 108 -1.30 -18.73 -13.59
C THR A 108 -1.73 -17.26 -13.52
N ALA A 109 -2.15 -16.78 -12.36
CA ALA A 109 -2.53 -15.37 -12.18
C ALA A 109 -1.36 -14.41 -12.46
N GLN A 110 -0.14 -14.76 -12.05
CA GLN A 110 1.06 -13.95 -12.28
C GLN A 110 1.45 -13.83 -13.76
N GLU A 111 0.97 -14.73 -14.62
CA GLU A 111 1.21 -14.68 -16.07
C GLU A 111 0.41 -13.56 -16.76
N PHE A 112 -0.62 -13.02 -16.11
CA PHE A 112 -1.40 -11.87 -16.62
C PHE A 112 -0.74 -10.54 -16.25
N ALA A 113 0.49 -10.31 -16.73
CA ALA A 113 1.29 -9.13 -16.38
C ALA A 113 0.60 -7.80 -16.68
N GLU A 114 -0.19 -7.72 -17.74
CA GLU A 114 -0.95 -6.53 -18.12
C GLU A 114 -2.06 -6.15 -17.13
N LYS A 115 -2.50 -7.08 -16.29
CA LYS A 115 -3.50 -6.87 -15.24
C LYS A 115 -2.88 -6.75 -13.86
N ASN A 116 -1.65 -7.21 -13.68
CA ASN A 116 -0.90 -7.16 -12.42
C ASN A 116 -0.22 -5.80 -12.23
N LYS A 117 -1.04 -4.74 -12.18
CA LYS A 117 -0.56 -3.35 -12.07
C LYS A 117 -0.88 -2.69 -10.74
N PHE A 118 -1.66 -3.33 -9.90
CA PHE A 118 -1.99 -2.82 -8.57
C PHE A 118 -0.99 -3.31 -7.53
N TYR A 119 -0.61 -2.44 -6.62
CA TYR A 119 0.22 -2.80 -5.48
C TYR A 119 -0.09 -1.94 -4.27
N LEU A 120 0.32 -2.40 -3.10
CA LEU A 120 0.17 -1.68 -1.85
C LEU A 120 1.47 -0.92 -1.54
N GLU A 121 1.32 0.34 -1.12
CA GLU A 121 2.42 1.16 -0.63
C GLU A 121 2.13 1.57 0.80
N GLY A 122 2.89 1.03 1.74
CA GLY A 122 2.85 1.42 3.14
C GLY A 122 3.88 2.49 3.44
N GLU A 123 3.49 3.47 4.26
CA GLU A 123 4.38 4.53 4.72
C GLU A 123 4.35 4.61 6.24
N TYR A 124 5.54 4.58 6.84
CA TYR A 124 5.75 4.76 8.26
C TYR A 124 6.40 6.12 8.49
N ARG A 125 5.81 6.96 9.32
CA ARG A 125 6.37 8.24 9.73
C ARG A 125 6.81 8.17 11.18
N ALA A 126 8.07 8.47 11.42
CA ALA A 126 8.65 8.58 12.75
C ALA A 126 9.09 10.03 12.99
N SER A 127 8.75 10.56 14.15
CA SER A 127 9.14 11.94 14.53
C SER A 127 10.62 12.06 14.88
N SER A 128 11.22 11.00 15.38
CA SER A 128 12.64 10.90 15.71
C SER A 128 12.97 9.46 16.12
N GLY A 129 14.23 9.12 16.13
CA GLY A 129 14.72 7.85 16.62
C GLY A 129 15.60 7.13 15.61
N SER A 130 16.49 6.29 16.13
CA SER A 130 17.45 5.53 15.32
C SER A 130 16.84 4.25 14.75
N GLU A 131 15.76 3.74 15.32
CA GLU A 131 15.17 2.46 14.96
C GLU A 131 13.67 2.60 14.64
N ILE A 132 13.27 2.12 13.47
CA ILE A 132 11.88 2.15 13.00
C ILE A 132 11.45 0.72 12.69
N ARG A 133 10.45 0.22 13.41
CA ARG A 133 9.88 -1.11 13.20
C ARG A 133 8.73 -1.03 12.20
N LEU A 134 8.82 -1.84 11.13
CA LEU A 134 7.85 -1.83 10.04
C LEU A 134 6.63 -2.72 10.29
N ASN A 135 6.56 -3.39 11.43
CA ASN A 135 5.51 -4.36 11.74
C ASN A 135 5.30 -5.42 10.64
N ALA A 136 6.36 -5.72 9.90
CA ALA A 136 6.38 -6.71 8.84
C ALA A 136 7.64 -7.55 8.97
N MET A 137 7.53 -8.85 8.71
CA MET A 137 8.66 -9.77 8.68
C MET A 137 8.90 -10.22 7.24
N ASN A 138 10.14 -10.61 6.93
CA ASN A 138 10.53 -11.08 5.59
C ASN A 138 10.21 -10.04 4.50
N VAL A 139 10.60 -8.80 4.75
CA VAL A 139 10.44 -7.70 3.82
C VAL A 139 11.33 -7.93 2.59
N PRO A 140 10.82 -7.83 1.36
CA PRO A 140 11.64 -8.03 0.17
C PRO A 140 12.77 -7.00 0.07
N LYS A 141 13.96 -7.42 -0.31
CA LYS A 141 15.08 -6.52 -0.58
C LYS A 141 14.73 -5.53 -1.69
N GLY A 142 15.09 -4.27 -1.49
CA GLY A 142 14.82 -3.20 -2.45
C GLY A 142 13.39 -2.63 -2.40
N SER A 143 12.51 -3.17 -1.55
CA SER A 143 11.15 -2.68 -1.40
C SER A 143 11.01 -1.49 -0.45
N VAL A 144 12.07 -1.16 0.30
CA VAL A 144 12.07 -0.10 1.31
C VAL A 144 12.80 1.13 0.78
N LYS A 145 12.15 2.29 0.89
CA LYS A 145 12.73 3.61 0.62
C LYS A 145 12.59 4.47 1.86
N VAL A 146 13.65 5.18 2.21
CA VAL A 146 13.68 6.04 3.39
C VAL A 146 13.97 7.47 2.96
N THR A 147 13.18 8.41 3.45
CA THR A 147 13.39 9.85 3.26
C THR A 147 13.45 10.57 4.59
N ALA A 148 14.20 11.65 4.64
CA ALA A 148 14.28 12.54 5.79
C ALA A 148 14.09 13.98 5.31
N GLY A 149 13.06 14.66 5.81
CA GLY A 149 12.75 16.02 5.39
C GLY A 149 12.52 16.14 3.87
N GLY A 150 11.98 15.10 3.23
CA GLY A 150 11.77 15.05 1.78
C GLY A 150 12.99 14.64 0.95
N VAL A 151 14.15 14.41 1.57
CA VAL A 151 15.37 13.98 0.88
C VAL A 151 15.49 12.46 0.97
N GLN A 152 15.68 11.79 -0.17
CA GLN A 152 15.90 10.35 -0.20
C GLN A 152 17.26 10.00 0.38
N LEU A 153 17.27 9.06 1.32
CA LEU A 153 18.49 8.55 1.96
C LEU A 153 19.05 7.34 1.17
N THR A 154 20.32 7.07 1.42
CA THR A 154 21.06 5.96 0.79
C THR A 154 21.22 4.81 1.76
N GLU A 155 20.77 3.62 1.35
CA GLU A 155 20.93 2.40 2.13
C GLU A 155 22.41 2.06 2.32
N ASN A 156 22.74 1.56 3.50
CA ASN A 156 24.09 1.25 3.96
C ASN A 156 25.02 2.46 4.11
N VAL A 157 24.52 3.66 3.91
CA VAL A 157 25.23 4.94 4.17
C VAL A 157 24.49 5.71 5.26
N ASP A 158 23.23 6.03 5.02
CA ASP A 158 22.38 6.78 5.96
C ASP A 158 21.55 5.89 6.88
N TYR A 159 21.23 4.69 6.43
CA TYR A 159 20.41 3.72 7.16
C TYR A 159 20.75 2.28 6.75
N THR A 160 20.36 1.35 7.60
CA THR A 160 20.37 -0.09 7.30
C THR A 160 18.98 -0.67 7.45
N VAL A 161 18.71 -1.77 6.76
CA VAL A 161 17.45 -2.51 6.86
C VAL A 161 17.73 -3.95 7.26
N ASP A 162 17.11 -4.39 8.35
CA ASP A 162 16.97 -5.81 8.65
C ASP A 162 15.70 -6.32 7.96
N TYR A 163 15.86 -6.92 6.80
CA TYR A 163 14.74 -7.38 5.98
C TYR A 163 14.00 -8.57 6.60
N MET A 164 14.66 -9.36 7.41
CA MET A 164 14.04 -10.49 8.10
C MET A 164 13.10 -10.01 9.20
N MET A 165 13.56 -9.08 10.03
CA MET A 165 12.82 -8.56 11.18
C MET A 165 11.96 -7.34 10.85
N GLY A 166 12.15 -6.74 9.68
CA GLY A 166 11.43 -5.53 9.27
C GLY A 166 11.81 -4.31 10.11
N VAL A 167 13.12 -4.07 10.28
CA VAL A 167 13.61 -2.95 11.07
C VAL A 167 14.53 -2.08 10.24
N VAL A 168 14.24 -0.77 10.21
CA VAL A 168 15.10 0.26 9.62
C VAL A 168 15.86 0.94 10.75
N THR A 169 17.19 0.98 10.65
CA THR A 169 18.07 1.67 11.60
C THR A 169 18.74 2.84 10.91
N ILE A 170 18.53 4.04 11.43
CA ILE A 170 19.18 5.26 10.93
C ILE A 170 20.61 5.32 11.47
N MET A 171 21.58 5.43 10.58
CA MET A 171 23.01 5.50 10.90
C MET A 171 23.55 6.93 10.89
N ASN A 172 22.89 7.84 10.16
CA ASN A 172 23.29 9.23 10.07
C ASN A 172 22.91 9.96 11.38
N GLN A 173 23.92 10.19 12.23
CA GLN A 173 23.71 10.81 13.53
C GLN A 173 23.17 12.24 13.45
N ASP A 174 23.52 12.98 12.41
CA ASP A 174 23.03 14.35 12.23
C ASP A 174 21.50 14.40 12.08
N LEU A 175 20.92 13.43 11.39
CA LEU A 175 19.46 13.33 11.24
C LEU A 175 18.77 13.04 12.57
N ILE A 176 19.38 12.21 13.41
CA ILE A 176 18.88 11.89 14.75
C ILE A 176 18.97 13.13 15.64
N ASP A 177 20.11 13.80 15.64
CA ASP A 177 20.38 14.96 16.51
C ASP A 177 19.49 16.15 16.16
N LEU A 178 19.21 16.36 14.87
CA LEU A 178 18.31 17.41 14.39
C LEU A 178 16.84 17.09 14.62
N GLY A 179 16.50 15.86 14.99
CA GLY A 179 15.12 15.43 15.13
C GLY A 179 14.32 15.46 13.81
N THR A 180 15.01 15.31 12.68
CA THR A 180 14.37 15.34 11.35
C THR A 180 13.36 14.21 11.23
N PRO A 181 12.11 14.51 10.79
CA PRO A 181 11.11 13.47 10.57
C PRO A 181 11.54 12.48 9.49
N ILE A 182 11.42 11.19 9.80
CA ILE A 182 11.78 10.09 8.91
C ILE A 182 10.50 9.47 8.32
N SER A 183 10.49 9.29 7.02
CA SER A 183 9.43 8.57 6.32
C SER A 183 10.00 7.30 5.69
N VAL A 184 9.38 6.17 5.97
CA VAL A 184 9.75 4.87 5.40
C VAL A 184 8.61 4.39 4.52
N THR A 185 8.88 4.22 3.24
CA THR A 185 7.93 3.68 2.28
C THR A 185 8.29 2.24 1.96
N MET A 186 7.32 1.35 2.03
CA MET A 186 7.46 -0.06 1.71
C MET A 186 6.45 -0.45 0.64
N GLU A 187 6.93 -1.02 -0.47
CA GLU A 187 6.08 -1.59 -1.51
C GLU A 187 5.80 -3.06 -1.25
N SER A 188 4.55 -3.46 -1.38
CA SER A 188 4.15 -4.85 -1.29
C SER A 188 3.27 -5.24 -2.48
N GLN A 189 3.69 -6.28 -3.18
CA GLN A 189 2.86 -6.95 -4.19
C GLN A 189 2.08 -8.13 -3.60
N SER A 190 2.06 -8.27 -2.28
CA SER A 190 1.40 -9.36 -1.59
C SER A 190 -0.13 -9.24 -1.55
N MET A 191 -0.75 -8.69 -2.62
CA MET A 191 -2.20 -8.80 -2.84
C MET A 191 -2.69 -10.26 -2.78
N PHE A 192 -1.77 -11.19 -3.01
CA PHE A 192 -1.99 -12.63 -2.94
C PHE A 192 -2.08 -13.18 -1.50
N ASN A 193 -1.58 -12.46 -0.50
CA ASN A 193 -1.62 -12.87 0.91
C ASN A 193 -2.86 -12.37 1.65
N MET A 194 -3.80 -11.78 0.94
CA MET A 194 -5.03 -11.24 1.51
C MET A 194 -6.01 -12.36 1.82
N LYS A 195 -6.49 -12.41 3.07
CA LYS A 195 -7.57 -13.33 3.41
C LYS A 195 -8.83 -12.93 2.67
N ARG A 196 -9.42 -13.88 1.95
CA ARG A 196 -10.82 -13.80 1.56
C ARG A 196 -11.66 -13.75 2.85
N LYS A 197 -12.58 -12.83 2.93
CA LYS A 197 -13.76 -12.98 3.78
C LYS A 197 -14.86 -13.63 2.98
#